data_d3ac19b9c62fbd6685a7d4801145afb1
#
_entry.id   d3ac19b9c62fbd6685a7d4801145afb1
#
_cell.length_a   1.000
_cell.length_b   1.000
_cell.length_c   1.000
_cell.angle_alpha   90.00
_cell.angle_beta   90.00
_cell.angle_gamma   90.00
#
_symmetry.space_group_name_H-M   'P 1'
#
loop_
_entity.id
_entity.type
_entity.pdbx_description
1 polymer ?
#
loop_
_entity_poly.entity_id
_entity_poly.type
_entity_poly.pdbx_seq_one_letter_code
_entity_poly.pdbx_strand_id
1 'polypeptide(L)'
;MNKLLSWLVNDLLRVLKRARPYEFKVVVMPDFFIDRFVTYQGSSEEFSSAVAEVAERRGGNIHGIKQMELRGGNAANTAAGLASLGAKVYPIITTDTFGFHLLKFYLRALGADLSYIKDDGEVGLTTAIEITHEKERVNIMMGDLGSLPDFGPKNLAERDFKLLREADYVAVFNWAATRKWGTELAQIVFRYVKEKGKAKTYFDSGDPTPNKENIPRLLRNVLQARLSDVLSVNENEAFQYASHLDKRVRRLRRKLDHHEMAKECARILSKNLTIRVDLHTTAFSGSFVKDNEVMVPAFPVKGLRSTGAGDSWNAGNIYGDVLKLPDSCRLTLANAVAAYYVSSPKAEHPTLPKLIEFCQERT
;
A
#
# COMPACT_ATOMS: atom_id res chain seq x y z
N MET A 1 -17.80 1.85 21.00
CA MET A 1 -17.20 0.87 20.08
C MET A 1 -18.09 -0.38 19.98
N ASN A 2 -18.10 -1.07 18.82
CA ASN A 2 -18.86 -2.33 18.64
C ASN A 2 -18.23 -3.41 19.55
N LYS A 3 -19.07 -4.21 20.25
CA LYS A 3 -18.64 -5.31 21.15
C LYS A 3 -17.68 -6.29 20.45
N LEU A 4 -17.89 -6.56 19.16
CA LEU A 4 -17.00 -7.42 18.37
C LEU A 4 -15.59 -6.83 18.25
N LEU A 5 -15.47 -5.55 17.92
CA LEU A 5 -14.15 -4.91 17.76
C LEU A 5 -13.40 -4.89 19.10
N SER A 6 -14.09 -4.60 20.21
CA SER A 6 -13.48 -4.64 21.55
C SER A 6 -12.94 -6.05 21.88
N TRP A 7 -13.70 -7.09 21.57
CA TRP A 7 -13.25 -8.48 21.77
C TRP A 7 -12.01 -8.80 20.91
N LEU A 8 -12.02 -8.44 19.60
CA LEU A 8 -10.91 -8.64 18.67
C LEU A 8 -9.63 -7.92 19.13
N VAL A 9 -9.77 -6.69 19.60
CA VAL A 9 -8.63 -5.90 20.13
C VAL A 9 -8.05 -6.54 21.40
N ASN A 10 -8.88 -7.00 22.32
CA ASN A 10 -8.42 -7.70 23.52
C ASN A 10 -7.70 -9.01 23.18
N ASP A 11 -8.19 -9.77 22.18
CA ASP A 11 -7.54 -10.98 21.69
C ASP A 11 -6.18 -10.66 21.06
N LEU A 12 -6.12 -9.64 20.20
CA LEU A 12 -4.86 -9.14 19.61
C LEU A 12 -3.84 -8.78 20.72
N LEU A 13 -4.24 -7.97 21.70
CA LEU A 13 -3.36 -7.54 22.79
C LEU A 13 -2.82 -8.73 23.59
N ARG A 14 -3.66 -9.75 23.84
CA ARG A 14 -3.25 -10.98 24.52
C ARG A 14 -2.21 -11.75 23.70
N VAL A 15 -2.41 -11.86 22.40
CA VAL A 15 -1.48 -12.58 21.49
C VAL A 15 -0.17 -11.82 21.35
N LEU A 16 -0.20 -10.49 21.16
CA LEU A 16 1.01 -9.65 21.06
C LEU A 16 1.88 -9.72 22.32
N LYS A 17 1.30 -9.78 23.52
CA LYS A 17 2.05 -9.97 24.78
C LYS A 17 2.82 -11.29 24.84
N ARG A 18 2.38 -12.32 24.12
CA ARG A 18 2.99 -13.65 24.09
C ARG A 18 3.92 -13.83 22.88
N ALA A 19 3.76 -13.02 21.86
CA ALA A 19 4.61 -13.07 20.67
C ALA A 19 6.04 -12.70 21.07
N ARG A 20 7.00 -13.60 20.80
CA ARG A 20 8.40 -13.26 20.99
C ARG A 20 8.84 -12.46 19.76
N PRO A 21 9.36 -11.24 19.93
CA PRO A 21 9.97 -10.53 18.83
C PRO A 21 11.19 -11.35 18.36
N TYR A 22 11.22 -11.72 17.10
CA TYR A 22 12.40 -12.22 16.44
C TYR A 22 12.75 -11.32 15.26
N GLU A 23 14.02 -11.24 14.95
CA GLU A 23 14.47 -10.45 13.81
C GLU A 23 14.07 -11.17 12.53
N PHE A 24 13.30 -10.52 11.68
CA PHE A 24 12.92 -11.00 10.38
C PHE A 24 13.19 -9.94 9.31
N LYS A 25 13.62 -10.42 8.14
CA LYS A 25 14.00 -9.60 7.00
C LYS A 25 12.83 -9.47 6.04
N VAL A 26 12.39 -8.22 5.80
CA VAL A 26 11.36 -7.92 4.78
C VAL A 26 11.99 -7.11 3.67
N VAL A 27 11.85 -7.59 2.43
CA VAL A 27 12.22 -6.85 1.23
C VAL A 27 10.98 -6.25 0.61
N VAL A 28 11.01 -4.97 0.29
CA VAL A 28 9.92 -4.23 -0.37
C VAL A 28 10.43 -3.52 -1.62
N MET A 29 9.63 -3.48 -2.68
CA MET A 29 9.99 -2.84 -3.96
C MET A 29 8.76 -2.43 -4.75
N PRO A 30 8.85 -1.53 -5.78
CA PRO A 30 10.04 -0.82 -6.23
C PRO A 30 10.00 0.70 -6.04
N ASP A 31 8.95 1.27 -5.42
CA ASP A 31 8.56 2.67 -5.60
C ASP A 31 8.75 3.56 -4.39
N PHE A 32 9.10 4.81 -4.70
CA PHE A 32 9.09 5.96 -3.82
C PHE A 32 8.61 7.18 -4.60
N PHE A 33 7.76 7.99 -3.96
CA PHE A 33 7.29 9.26 -4.47
C PHE A 33 7.47 10.36 -3.44
N ILE A 34 7.58 11.58 -3.91
CA ILE A 34 7.37 12.78 -3.10
C ILE A 34 5.93 13.23 -3.36
N ASP A 35 5.07 13.14 -2.35
CA ASP A 35 3.69 13.56 -2.42
C ASP A 35 3.58 14.98 -1.88
N ARG A 36 3.36 15.96 -2.77
CA ARG A 36 3.11 17.35 -2.42
C ARG A 36 1.62 17.64 -2.37
N PHE A 37 1.13 18.03 -1.22
CA PHE A 37 -0.24 18.47 -1.01
C PHE A 37 -0.30 19.99 -1.11
N VAL A 38 -1.15 20.49 -1.98
CA VAL A 38 -1.39 21.92 -2.24
C VAL A 38 -2.84 22.21 -1.82
N THR A 39 -3.03 22.87 -0.70
CA THR A 39 -4.38 23.14 -0.17
C THR A 39 -4.82 24.55 -0.52
N TYR A 40 -5.76 24.66 -1.44
CA TYR A 40 -6.42 25.91 -1.79
C TYR A 40 -7.71 26.09 -0.97
N GLN A 41 -7.88 27.22 -0.31
CA GLN A 41 -9.02 27.45 0.59
C GLN A 41 -10.31 27.85 -0.13
N GLY A 42 -10.22 28.21 -1.41
CA GLY A 42 -11.35 28.60 -2.25
C GLY A 42 -11.94 27.47 -3.09
N SER A 43 -12.81 27.85 -4.01
CA SER A 43 -13.44 26.95 -4.97
C SER A 43 -12.54 26.63 -6.17
N SER A 44 -12.93 25.62 -6.95
CA SER A 44 -12.28 25.26 -8.22
C SER A 44 -12.34 26.40 -9.23
N GLU A 45 -13.43 27.17 -9.23
CA GLU A 45 -13.65 28.34 -10.09
C GLU A 45 -12.71 29.48 -9.70
N GLU A 46 -12.57 29.76 -8.40
CA GLU A 46 -11.64 30.78 -7.90
C GLU A 46 -10.19 30.41 -8.19
N PHE A 47 -9.82 29.15 -8.02
CA PHE A 47 -8.49 28.66 -8.35
C PHE A 47 -8.19 28.81 -9.84
N SER A 48 -9.12 28.39 -10.70
CA SER A 48 -8.99 28.51 -12.16
C SER A 48 -8.88 29.98 -12.60
N SER A 49 -9.66 30.86 -11.99
CA SER A 49 -9.61 32.32 -12.27
C SER A 49 -8.26 32.91 -11.86
N ALA A 50 -7.74 32.53 -10.68
CA ALA A 50 -6.43 33.01 -10.22
C ALA A 50 -5.29 32.55 -11.15
N VAL A 51 -5.35 31.29 -11.65
CA VAL A 51 -4.40 30.79 -12.63
C VAL A 51 -4.49 31.53 -13.95
N ALA A 52 -5.71 31.77 -14.46
CA ALA A 52 -5.95 32.51 -15.71
C ALA A 52 -5.41 33.95 -15.62
N GLU A 53 -5.69 34.68 -14.53
CA GLU A 53 -5.20 36.04 -14.29
C GLU A 53 -3.66 36.13 -14.31
N VAL A 54 -2.97 35.16 -13.70
CA VAL A 54 -1.50 35.11 -13.76
C VAL A 54 -1.00 34.81 -15.18
N ALA A 55 -1.69 33.92 -15.91
CA ALA A 55 -1.34 33.60 -17.30
C ALA A 55 -1.53 34.80 -18.23
N GLU A 56 -2.61 35.56 -18.09
CA GLU A 56 -2.87 36.81 -18.87
C GLU A 56 -1.77 37.86 -18.68
N ARG A 57 -1.23 37.95 -17.47
CA ARG A 57 -0.08 38.81 -17.15
C ARG A 57 1.26 38.24 -17.64
N ARG A 58 1.25 37.11 -18.32
CA ARG A 58 2.43 36.38 -18.81
C ARG A 58 3.39 35.92 -17.70
N GLY A 59 2.87 35.66 -16.53
CA GLY A 59 3.63 35.13 -15.38
C GLY A 59 3.35 35.89 -14.08
N GLY A 60 3.77 35.33 -12.98
CA GLY A 60 3.56 35.87 -11.63
C GLY A 60 3.39 34.74 -10.60
N ASN A 61 2.95 35.12 -9.41
CA ASN A 61 2.79 34.21 -8.29
C ASN A 61 1.34 34.21 -7.78
N ILE A 62 0.86 33.07 -7.34
CA ILE A 62 -0.34 32.93 -6.53
C ILE A 62 0.15 32.65 -5.10
N HIS A 63 -0.05 33.60 -4.20
CA HIS A 63 0.42 33.53 -2.81
C HIS A 63 -0.66 32.98 -1.88
N GLY A 64 -0.25 32.58 -0.64
CA GLY A 64 -1.16 32.16 0.41
C GLY A 64 -1.65 30.73 0.29
N ILE A 65 -1.13 29.95 -0.65
CA ILE A 65 -1.46 28.54 -0.81
C ILE A 65 -0.60 27.70 0.13
N LYS A 66 -1.23 27.01 1.07
CA LYS A 66 -0.53 26.08 1.99
C LYS A 66 -0.05 24.86 1.23
N GLN A 67 1.21 24.50 1.44
CA GLN A 67 1.79 23.30 0.86
C GLN A 67 2.45 22.45 1.94
N MET A 68 2.43 21.14 1.75
CA MET A 68 3.07 20.15 2.63
C MET A 68 3.61 19.01 1.77
N GLU A 69 4.81 18.55 2.09
CA GLU A 69 5.39 17.36 1.46
C GLU A 69 5.36 16.19 2.42
N LEU A 70 4.98 15.03 1.89
CA LEU A 70 4.99 13.76 2.59
C LEU A 70 5.73 12.71 1.75
N ARG A 71 6.16 11.65 2.43
CA ARG A 71 6.62 10.45 1.75
C ARG A 71 5.44 9.78 1.07
N GLY A 72 5.59 9.47 -0.21
CA GLY A 72 4.68 8.68 -1.04
C GLY A 72 5.34 7.38 -1.53
N GLY A 73 4.57 6.62 -2.31
CA GLY A 73 4.96 5.32 -2.84
C GLY A 73 4.59 4.16 -1.93
N ASN A 74 3.98 3.13 -2.52
CA ASN A 74 3.47 1.98 -1.78
C ASN A 74 4.60 1.23 -1.04
N ALA A 75 5.72 0.97 -1.72
CA ALA A 75 6.86 0.28 -1.11
C ALA A 75 7.50 1.12 0.01
N ALA A 76 7.73 2.42 -0.21
CA ALA A 76 8.36 3.29 0.78
C ALA A 76 7.47 3.51 2.01
N ASN A 77 6.15 3.65 1.82
CA ASN A 77 5.19 3.77 2.92
C ASN A 77 5.09 2.47 3.72
N THR A 78 4.98 1.33 3.06
CA THR A 78 4.97 0.02 3.72
C THR A 78 6.29 -0.24 4.46
N ALA A 79 7.44 0.13 3.86
CA ALA A 79 8.75 0.06 4.52
C ALA A 79 8.77 0.82 5.84
N ALA A 80 8.27 2.06 5.84
CA ALA A 80 8.23 2.87 7.06
C ALA A 80 7.31 2.28 8.12
N GLY A 81 6.13 1.78 7.74
CA GLY A 81 5.23 1.11 8.67
C GLY A 81 5.86 -0.13 9.31
N LEU A 82 6.47 -0.99 8.50
CA LEU A 82 7.17 -2.19 8.97
C LEU A 82 8.36 -1.86 9.88
N ALA A 83 9.20 -0.91 9.47
CA ALA A 83 10.36 -0.50 10.27
C ALA A 83 9.94 0.13 11.60
N SER A 84 8.87 0.92 11.60
CA SER A 84 8.28 1.51 12.81
C SER A 84 7.78 0.45 13.79
N LEU A 85 7.27 -0.68 13.28
CA LEU A 85 6.85 -1.83 14.09
C LEU A 85 8.04 -2.69 14.56
N GLY A 86 9.27 -2.42 14.10
CA GLY A 86 10.48 -3.12 14.50
C GLY A 86 10.98 -4.21 13.56
N ALA A 87 10.45 -4.29 12.32
CA ALA A 87 10.97 -5.19 11.30
C ALA A 87 12.31 -4.70 10.74
N LYS A 88 13.19 -5.62 10.33
CA LYS A 88 14.36 -5.31 9.49
C LYS A 88 13.92 -5.20 8.03
N VAL A 89 13.86 -3.97 7.53
CA VAL A 89 13.33 -3.68 6.19
C VAL A 89 14.46 -3.30 5.24
N TYR A 90 14.42 -3.87 4.05
CA TYR A 90 15.38 -3.70 2.96
C TYR A 90 14.62 -3.21 1.72
N PRO A 91 14.47 -1.91 1.50
CA PRO A 91 13.83 -1.40 0.30
C PRO A 91 14.75 -1.48 -0.91
N ILE A 92 14.27 -2.10 -2.00
CA ILE A 92 14.88 -2.05 -3.33
C ILE A 92 14.04 -1.06 -4.15
N ILE A 93 14.40 0.20 -4.13
CA ILE A 93 13.62 1.31 -4.68
C ILE A 93 14.45 2.06 -5.72
N THR A 94 13.80 2.50 -6.82
CA THR A 94 14.42 3.40 -7.79
C THR A 94 14.10 4.85 -7.46
N THR A 95 15.11 5.71 -7.56
CA THR A 95 15.01 7.15 -7.29
C THR A 95 16.22 7.85 -7.90
N ASP A 96 16.41 9.15 -7.61
CA ASP A 96 17.63 9.90 -7.84
C ASP A 96 18.38 10.18 -6.52
N THR A 97 19.49 10.88 -6.60
CA THR A 97 20.28 11.29 -5.44
C THR A 97 19.47 12.14 -4.44
N PHE A 98 18.56 13.01 -4.92
CA PHE A 98 17.69 13.83 -4.06
C PHE A 98 16.68 12.95 -3.32
N GLY A 99 15.98 12.08 -4.03
CA GLY A 99 15.05 11.14 -3.43
C GLY A 99 15.73 10.17 -2.46
N PHE A 100 16.99 9.77 -2.73
CA PHE A 100 17.76 8.97 -1.79
C PHE A 100 18.04 9.72 -0.47
N HIS A 101 18.36 11.03 -0.53
CA HIS A 101 18.49 11.83 0.69
C HIS A 101 17.17 11.92 1.48
N LEU A 102 16.05 12.05 0.79
CA LEU A 102 14.73 12.02 1.44
C LEU A 102 14.40 10.66 2.03
N LEU A 103 14.71 9.57 1.35
CA LEU A 103 14.56 8.21 1.91
C LEU A 103 15.41 8.03 3.17
N LYS A 104 16.63 8.54 3.20
CA LYS A 104 17.47 8.57 4.42
C LYS A 104 16.78 9.35 5.55
N PHE A 105 16.23 10.52 5.23
CA PHE A 105 15.50 11.34 6.21
C PHE A 105 14.30 10.59 6.80
N TYR A 106 13.52 9.91 5.96
CA TYR A 106 12.29 9.25 6.39
C TYR A 106 12.51 7.87 7.05
N LEU A 107 13.47 7.08 6.56
CA LEU A 107 13.57 5.66 6.89
C LEU A 107 14.76 5.29 7.76
N ARG A 108 15.87 6.06 7.73
CA ARG A 108 17.08 5.71 8.48
C ARG A 108 16.85 5.71 9.99
N ALA A 109 16.13 6.69 10.50
CA ALA A 109 15.80 6.77 11.93
C ALA A 109 14.89 5.64 12.40
N LEU A 110 14.16 4.98 11.47
CA LEU A 110 13.33 3.81 11.74
C LEU A 110 14.12 2.49 11.66
N GLY A 111 15.40 2.53 11.26
CA GLY A 111 16.26 1.34 11.20
C GLY A 111 16.18 0.55 9.88
N ALA A 112 15.61 1.12 8.80
CA ALA A 112 15.64 0.49 7.49
C ALA A 112 17.05 0.48 6.89
N ASP A 113 17.43 -0.61 6.21
CA ASP A 113 18.68 -0.74 5.49
C ASP A 113 18.53 -0.22 4.05
N LEU A 114 19.14 0.93 3.76
CA LEU A 114 18.99 1.63 2.49
C LEU A 114 20.11 1.28 1.47
N SER A 115 20.93 0.27 1.74
CA SER A 115 22.05 -0.08 0.85
C SER A 115 21.62 -0.65 -0.50
N TYR A 116 20.33 -1.02 -0.64
CA TYR A 116 19.76 -1.58 -1.88
C TYR A 116 18.99 -0.56 -2.73
N ILE A 117 18.98 0.71 -2.34
CA ILE A 117 18.37 1.78 -3.15
C ILE A 117 19.16 1.95 -4.45
N LYS A 118 18.46 2.22 -5.55
CA LYS A 118 18.97 2.53 -6.88
C LYS A 118 18.79 4.04 -7.09
N ASP A 119 19.85 4.80 -6.95
CA ASP A 119 19.83 6.28 -6.96
C ASP A 119 20.33 6.89 -8.27
N ASP A 120 20.35 6.08 -9.32
CA ASP A 120 20.74 6.41 -10.70
C ASP A 120 19.53 6.69 -11.63
N GLY A 121 18.34 6.79 -11.06
CA GLY A 121 17.10 7.09 -11.78
C GLY A 121 16.59 8.51 -11.55
N GLU A 122 15.27 8.67 -11.65
CA GLU A 122 14.53 9.90 -11.36
C GLU A 122 13.46 9.60 -10.31
N VAL A 123 13.31 10.48 -9.31
CA VAL A 123 12.29 10.33 -8.28
C VAL A 123 10.90 10.59 -8.84
N GLY A 124 9.91 9.78 -8.42
CA GLY A 124 8.52 10.05 -8.74
C GLY A 124 7.95 11.21 -7.91
N LEU A 125 7.11 12.04 -8.53
CA LEU A 125 6.49 13.19 -7.92
C LEU A 125 4.97 13.13 -8.06
N THR A 126 4.24 13.41 -6.99
CA THR A 126 2.80 13.60 -7.03
C THR A 126 2.44 14.95 -6.43
N THR A 127 1.67 15.75 -7.17
CA THR A 127 1.06 16.97 -6.62
C THR A 127 -0.44 16.75 -6.49
N ALA A 128 -0.94 16.77 -5.25
CA ALA A 128 -2.35 16.67 -4.92
C ALA A 128 -2.88 18.06 -4.62
N ILE A 129 -3.70 18.62 -5.50
CA ILE A 129 -4.38 19.91 -5.27
C ILE A 129 -5.71 19.62 -4.59
N GLU A 130 -5.84 20.04 -3.34
CA GLU A 130 -7.07 19.96 -2.56
C GLU A 130 -7.85 21.27 -2.69
N ILE A 131 -9.01 21.22 -3.31
CA ILE A 131 -9.90 22.35 -3.55
C ILE A 131 -11.35 22.01 -3.19
N THR A 132 -12.21 23.03 -3.10
CA THR A 132 -13.65 22.82 -2.97
C THR A 132 -14.31 22.88 -4.35
N HIS A 133 -15.11 21.88 -4.69
CA HIS A 133 -15.95 21.86 -5.89
C HIS A 133 -17.38 21.46 -5.48
N GLU A 134 -18.40 22.24 -5.87
CA GLU A 134 -19.81 22.00 -5.50
C GLU A 134 -20.02 21.72 -3.99
N LYS A 135 -19.32 22.44 -3.12
CA LYS A 135 -19.33 22.31 -1.64
C LYS A 135 -18.62 21.07 -1.08
N GLU A 136 -18.03 20.24 -1.91
CA GLU A 136 -17.25 19.08 -1.50
C GLU A 136 -15.74 19.34 -1.65
N ARG A 137 -14.93 18.75 -0.77
CA ARG A 137 -13.47 18.74 -0.93
C ARG A 137 -13.11 17.65 -1.93
N VAL A 138 -12.38 18.05 -2.97
CA VAL A 138 -11.87 17.13 -4.01
C VAL A 138 -10.36 17.24 -4.13
N ASN A 139 -9.74 16.15 -4.59
CA ASN A 139 -8.31 16.08 -4.87
C ASN A 139 -8.09 15.92 -6.38
N ILE A 140 -7.25 16.81 -6.93
CA ILE A 140 -6.75 16.69 -8.30
C ILE A 140 -5.31 16.21 -8.20
N MET A 141 -5.05 14.98 -8.65
CA MET A 141 -3.73 14.34 -8.60
C MET A 141 -3.00 14.55 -9.91
N MET A 142 -1.82 15.15 -9.86
CA MET A 142 -0.89 15.25 -10.98
C MET A 142 0.34 14.46 -10.65
N GLY A 143 0.60 13.39 -11.40
CA GLY A 143 1.69 12.45 -11.12
C GLY A 143 2.73 12.42 -12.23
N ASP A 144 3.98 12.50 -11.84
CA ASP A 144 5.14 12.12 -12.62
C ASP A 144 5.72 10.84 -12.00
N LEU A 145 5.86 9.81 -12.80
CA LEU A 145 6.30 8.49 -12.31
C LEU A 145 7.83 8.37 -12.22
N GLY A 146 8.59 9.37 -12.68
CA GLY A 146 10.05 9.31 -12.76
C GLY A 146 10.52 8.06 -13.51
N SER A 147 11.53 7.38 -13.01
CA SER A 147 12.08 6.16 -13.61
C SER A 147 11.28 4.89 -13.32
N LEU A 148 10.22 4.95 -12.51
CA LEU A 148 9.45 3.77 -12.12
C LEU A 148 8.86 2.95 -13.29
N PRO A 149 8.33 3.57 -14.37
CA PRO A 149 7.81 2.82 -15.53
C PRO A 149 8.83 1.92 -16.20
N ASP A 150 10.10 2.27 -16.11
CA ASP A 150 11.23 1.55 -16.72
C ASP A 150 11.95 0.61 -15.76
N PHE A 151 11.58 0.62 -14.47
CA PHE A 151 12.15 -0.29 -13.47
C PHE A 151 11.68 -1.72 -13.72
N GLY A 152 12.64 -2.62 -13.82
CA GLY A 152 12.37 -4.03 -14.11
C GLY A 152 13.53 -4.95 -13.72
N PRO A 153 13.48 -6.21 -14.16
CA PRO A 153 14.50 -7.23 -13.79
C PRO A 153 15.94 -6.81 -14.09
N LYS A 154 16.18 -6.02 -15.13
CA LYS A 154 17.51 -5.52 -15.52
C LYS A 154 18.15 -4.59 -14.46
N ASN A 155 17.33 -4.00 -13.59
CA ASN A 155 17.79 -3.10 -12.52
C ASN A 155 18.16 -3.85 -11.25
N LEU A 156 17.93 -5.19 -11.20
CA LEU A 156 18.31 -6.04 -10.08
C LEU A 156 19.74 -6.59 -10.28
N ALA A 157 20.60 -6.37 -9.31
CA ALA A 157 21.97 -6.89 -9.29
C ALA A 157 22.05 -8.21 -8.51
N GLU A 158 23.16 -8.92 -8.61
CA GLU A 158 23.40 -10.17 -7.89
C GLU A 158 23.21 -10.04 -6.36
N ARG A 159 23.62 -8.91 -5.78
CA ARG A 159 23.41 -8.60 -4.36
C ARG A 159 21.94 -8.55 -3.96
N ASP A 160 21.05 -8.10 -4.88
CA ASP A 160 19.61 -8.05 -4.63
C ASP A 160 19.03 -9.47 -4.61
N PHE A 161 19.45 -10.34 -5.54
CA PHE A 161 19.04 -11.76 -5.54
C PHE A 161 19.56 -12.51 -4.31
N LYS A 162 20.76 -12.20 -3.82
CA LYS A 162 21.26 -12.77 -2.56
C LYS A 162 20.35 -12.35 -1.39
N LEU A 163 19.98 -11.08 -1.30
CA LEU A 163 19.05 -10.59 -0.29
C LEU A 163 17.68 -11.28 -0.39
N LEU A 164 17.11 -11.39 -1.60
CA LEU A 164 15.82 -12.07 -1.84
C LEU A 164 15.83 -13.53 -1.35
N ARG A 165 16.95 -14.23 -1.54
CA ARG A 165 17.13 -15.62 -1.06
C ARG A 165 17.12 -15.72 0.46
N GLU A 166 17.67 -14.71 1.15
CA GLU A 166 17.82 -14.71 2.62
C GLU A 166 16.61 -14.10 3.35
N ALA A 167 15.72 -13.46 2.64
CA ALA A 167 14.55 -12.78 3.20
C ALA A 167 13.56 -13.79 3.82
N ASP A 168 12.76 -13.31 4.78
CA ASP A 168 11.61 -14.02 5.33
C ASP A 168 10.31 -13.61 4.64
N TYR A 169 10.29 -12.39 4.06
CA TYR A 169 9.15 -11.85 3.34
C TYR A 169 9.61 -10.97 2.17
N VAL A 170 8.98 -11.12 1.01
CA VAL A 170 9.28 -10.31 -0.19
C VAL A 170 7.98 -9.76 -0.74
N ALA A 171 7.87 -8.44 -0.79
CA ALA A 171 6.69 -7.73 -1.24
C ALA A 171 6.99 -6.86 -2.47
N VAL A 172 6.17 -7.03 -3.52
CA VAL A 172 6.21 -6.22 -4.73
C VAL A 172 4.94 -5.39 -4.79
N PHE A 173 5.13 -4.08 -4.93
CA PHE A 173 4.08 -3.08 -4.91
C PHE A 173 3.97 -2.33 -6.23
N ASN A 174 2.87 -1.58 -6.38
CA ASN A 174 2.67 -0.55 -7.40
C ASN A 174 2.96 -1.03 -8.84
N TRP A 175 2.48 -2.23 -9.17
CA TRP A 175 2.54 -2.76 -10.53
C TRP A 175 1.92 -1.82 -11.56
N ALA A 176 0.87 -1.10 -11.16
CA ALA A 176 0.17 -0.17 -12.02
C ALA A 176 1.05 0.96 -12.55
N ALA A 177 1.99 1.44 -11.74
CA ALA A 177 2.94 2.48 -12.12
C ALA A 177 4.23 1.92 -12.76
N THR A 178 4.59 0.66 -12.46
CA THR A 178 5.73 -0.05 -13.08
C THR A 178 5.34 -0.60 -14.46
N ARG A 179 4.86 0.26 -15.33
CA ARG A 179 4.06 -0.05 -16.54
C ARG A 179 4.69 -1.03 -17.50
N LYS A 180 5.99 -0.85 -17.81
CA LYS A 180 6.66 -1.66 -18.86
C LYS A 180 7.04 -3.05 -18.36
N TRP A 181 7.55 -3.13 -17.13
CA TRP A 181 8.22 -4.32 -16.61
C TRP A 181 7.61 -4.88 -15.33
N GLY A 182 6.51 -4.31 -14.82
CA GLY A 182 5.94 -4.70 -13.52
C GLY A 182 5.56 -6.18 -13.44
N THR A 183 5.01 -6.76 -14.53
CA THR A 183 4.69 -8.18 -14.56
C THR A 183 5.94 -9.05 -14.56
N GLU A 184 6.97 -8.69 -15.35
CA GLU A 184 8.25 -9.39 -15.40
C GLU A 184 9.01 -9.28 -14.09
N LEU A 185 8.99 -8.09 -13.47
CA LEU A 185 9.61 -7.87 -12.17
C LEU A 185 9.01 -8.81 -11.13
N ALA A 186 7.69 -8.79 -10.97
CA ALA A 186 6.99 -9.68 -10.04
C ALA A 186 7.24 -11.16 -10.36
N GLN A 187 7.18 -11.53 -11.65
CA GLN A 187 7.40 -12.90 -12.10
C GLN A 187 8.80 -13.41 -11.77
N ILE A 188 9.85 -12.63 -12.07
CA ILE A 188 11.24 -13.04 -11.86
C ILE A 188 11.57 -13.06 -10.37
N VAL A 189 11.20 -12.02 -9.63
CA VAL A 189 11.46 -11.92 -8.19
C VAL A 189 10.78 -13.07 -7.45
N PHE A 190 9.49 -13.27 -7.66
CA PHE A 190 8.75 -14.30 -6.95
C PHE A 190 9.17 -15.72 -7.36
N ARG A 191 9.45 -15.96 -8.64
CA ARG A 191 9.98 -17.25 -9.10
C ARG A 191 11.32 -17.56 -8.44
N TYR A 192 12.24 -16.59 -8.43
CA TYR A 192 13.52 -16.76 -7.77
C TYR A 192 13.38 -17.09 -6.28
N VAL A 193 12.49 -16.39 -5.59
CA VAL A 193 12.20 -16.66 -4.17
C VAL A 193 11.64 -18.07 -3.97
N LYS A 194 10.71 -18.51 -4.83
CA LYS A 194 10.14 -19.86 -4.76
C LYS A 194 11.16 -20.97 -5.02
N GLU A 195 12.11 -20.73 -5.92
CA GLU A 195 13.10 -21.74 -6.31
C GLU A 195 14.35 -21.74 -5.41
N LYS A 196 14.77 -20.60 -4.89
CA LYS A 196 16.07 -20.41 -4.23
C LYS A 196 15.99 -19.89 -2.81
N GLY A 197 14.86 -19.37 -2.39
CA GLY A 197 14.63 -18.76 -1.08
C GLY A 197 13.59 -19.51 -0.25
N LYS A 198 13.18 -18.87 0.83
CA LYS A 198 12.13 -19.37 1.75
C LYS A 198 11.05 -18.34 2.03
N ALA A 199 11.22 -17.13 1.51
CA ALA A 199 10.35 -16.01 1.83
C ALA A 199 8.92 -16.26 1.35
N LYS A 200 7.96 -15.76 2.13
CA LYS A 200 6.59 -15.58 1.67
C LYS A 200 6.52 -14.39 0.73
N THR A 201 5.78 -14.55 -0.36
CA THR A 201 5.66 -13.53 -1.41
C THR A 201 4.32 -12.79 -1.32
N TYR A 202 4.37 -11.46 -1.44
CA TYR A 202 3.24 -10.56 -1.26
C TYR A 202 3.14 -9.60 -2.44
N PHE A 203 1.94 -9.43 -2.96
CA PHE A 203 1.70 -8.57 -4.11
C PHE A 203 0.55 -7.60 -3.84
N ASP A 204 0.80 -6.32 -4.07
CA ASP A 204 -0.20 -5.25 -4.10
C ASP A 204 0.06 -4.38 -5.33
N SER A 205 -0.90 -4.28 -6.21
CA SER A 205 -0.68 -3.62 -7.51
C SER A 205 -0.77 -2.11 -7.49
N GLY A 206 -1.28 -1.52 -6.42
CA GLY A 206 -1.87 -0.20 -6.48
C GLY A 206 -3.08 -0.18 -7.42
N ASP A 207 -3.64 0.99 -7.72
CA ASP A 207 -4.78 1.08 -8.64
C ASP A 207 -4.43 0.57 -10.05
N PRO A 208 -4.95 -0.58 -10.49
CA PRO A 208 -4.60 -1.16 -11.78
C PRO A 208 -5.24 -0.45 -12.99
N THR A 209 -6.14 0.52 -12.75
CA THR A 209 -6.90 1.20 -13.81
C THR A 209 -6.04 1.80 -14.91
N PRO A 210 -4.89 2.49 -14.61
CA PRO A 210 -4.03 3.04 -15.66
C PRO A 210 -3.26 2.00 -16.48
N ASN A 211 -3.26 0.72 -16.06
CA ASN A 211 -2.53 -0.38 -16.71
C ASN A 211 -3.45 -1.60 -16.97
N LYS A 212 -4.77 -1.36 -17.07
CA LYS A 212 -5.80 -2.40 -17.12
C LYS A 212 -5.66 -3.38 -18.28
N GLU A 213 -5.10 -2.95 -19.41
CA GLU A 213 -4.85 -3.79 -20.59
C GLU A 213 -3.85 -4.92 -20.30
N ASN A 214 -2.98 -4.74 -19.34
CA ASN A 214 -1.98 -5.72 -18.92
C ASN A 214 -2.45 -6.64 -17.78
N ILE A 215 -3.64 -6.41 -17.20
CA ILE A 215 -4.21 -7.29 -16.15
C ILE A 215 -4.25 -8.77 -16.59
N PRO A 216 -4.69 -9.14 -17.82
CA PRO A 216 -4.69 -10.55 -18.23
C PRO A 216 -3.32 -11.20 -18.21
N ARG A 217 -2.26 -10.43 -18.51
CA ARG A 217 -0.87 -10.90 -18.47
C ARG A 217 -0.39 -11.12 -17.04
N LEU A 218 -0.67 -10.17 -16.15
CA LEU A 218 -0.38 -10.28 -14.72
C LEU A 218 -1.08 -11.50 -14.10
N LEU A 219 -2.38 -11.64 -14.37
CA LEU A 219 -3.16 -12.77 -13.87
C LEU A 219 -2.53 -14.10 -14.27
N ARG A 220 -2.23 -14.32 -15.56
CA ARG A 220 -1.65 -15.58 -16.05
C ARG A 220 -0.25 -15.85 -15.52
N ASN A 221 0.63 -14.83 -15.57
CA ASN A 221 2.07 -15.04 -15.37
C ASN A 221 2.51 -14.98 -13.92
N VAL A 222 1.71 -14.37 -13.04
CA VAL A 222 2.06 -14.16 -11.62
C VAL A 222 1.03 -14.80 -10.70
N LEU A 223 -0.23 -14.39 -10.78
CA LEU A 223 -1.24 -14.75 -9.79
C LEU A 223 -1.78 -16.17 -9.99
N GLN A 224 -2.21 -16.55 -11.21
CA GLN A 224 -2.63 -17.92 -11.53
C GLN A 224 -1.45 -18.90 -11.56
N ALA A 225 -0.25 -18.42 -11.88
CA ALA A 225 0.98 -19.20 -11.74
C ALA A 225 1.39 -19.43 -10.27
N ARG A 226 0.64 -18.87 -9.31
CA ARG A 226 0.87 -19.00 -7.85
C ARG A 226 2.28 -18.56 -7.41
N LEU A 227 2.83 -17.58 -8.09
CA LEU A 227 4.13 -17.03 -7.72
C LEU A 227 4.01 -16.10 -6.51
N SER A 228 2.86 -15.44 -6.32
CA SER A 228 2.53 -14.74 -5.09
C SER A 228 1.77 -15.65 -4.11
N ASP A 229 2.13 -15.63 -2.83
CA ASP A 229 1.38 -16.31 -1.77
C ASP A 229 0.17 -15.51 -1.31
N VAL A 230 0.30 -14.17 -1.37
CA VAL A 230 -0.72 -13.23 -0.91
C VAL A 230 -0.95 -12.17 -1.98
N LEU A 231 -2.21 -11.93 -2.31
CA LEU A 231 -2.67 -10.77 -3.07
C LEU A 231 -3.41 -9.84 -2.11
N SER A 232 -2.88 -8.63 -1.92
CA SER A 232 -3.56 -7.54 -1.21
C SER A 232 -4.35 -6.71 -2.21
N VAL A 233 -5.59 -6.36 -1.86
CA VAL A 233 -6.48 -5.56 -2.72
C VAL A 233 -7.41 -4.67 -1.89
N ASN A 234 -7.72 -3.51 -2.44
CA ASN A 234 -8.87 -2.71 -2.02
C ASN A 234 -10.12 -3.06 -2.87
N GLU A 235 -11.22 -2.36 -2.66
CA GLU A 235 -12.51 -2.60 -3.34
C GLU A 235 -12.39 -2.46 -4.86
N ASN A 236 -11.69 -1.41 -5.34
CA ASN A 236 -11.52 -1.16 -6.76
C ASN A 236 -10.62 -2.21 -7.42
N GLU A 237 -9.50 -2.52 -6.79
CA GLU A 237 -8.54 -3.53 -7.26
C GLU A 237 -9.19 -4.90 -7.34
N ALA A 238 -9.92 -5.30 -6.28
CA ALA A 238 -10.67 -6.56 -6.26
C ALA A 238 -11.67 -6.63 -7.43
N PHE A 239 -12.40 -5.55 -7.68
CA PHE A 239 -13.35 -5.47 -8.79
C PHE A 239 -12.66 -5.57 -10.16
N GLN A 240 -11.56 -4.85 -10.35
CA GLN A 240 -10.81 -4.87 -11.63
C GLN A 240 -10.32 -6.29 -11.94
N TYR A 241 -9.66 -6.96 -11.00
CA TYR A 241 -9.16 -8.32 -11.21
C TYR A 241 -10.27 -9.35 -11.38
N ALA A 242 -11.27 -9.33 -10.49
CA ALA A 242 -12.39 -10.28 -10.55
C ALA A 242 -13.17 -10.16 -11.87
N SER A 243 -13.31 -8.95 -12.42
CA SER A 243 -13.98 -8.69 -13.70
C SER A 243 -13.31 -9.35 -14.91
N HIS A 244 -12.00 -9.65 -14.82
CA HIS A 244 -11.27 -10.38 -15.86
C HIS A 244 -11.37 -11.90 -15.69
N LEU A 245 -11.65 -12.39 -14.48
CA LEU A 245 -11.80 -13.82 -14.18
C LEU A 245 -13.22 -14.32 -14.35
N ASP A 246 -14.21 -13.46 -14.04
CA ASP A 246 -15.64 -13.83 -14.10
C ASP A 246 -16.48 -12.69 -14.69
N LYS A 247 -17.02 -12.93 -15.88
CA LYS A 247 -17.88 -11.96 -16.59
C LYS A 247 -19.15 -11.58 -15.82
N ARG A 248 -19.58 -12.39 -14.84
CA ARG A 248 -20.75 -12.11 -13.99
C ARG A 248 -20.53 -10.91 -13.06
N VAL A 249 -19.29 -10.62 -12.69
CA VAL A 249 -18.90 -9.53 -11.79
C VAL A 249 -19.49 -8.19 -12.23
N ARG A 250 -19.43 -7.86 -13.54
CA ARG A 250 -19.97 -6.61 -14.07
C ARG A 250 -21.51 -6.50 -13.93
N ARG A 251 -22.22 -7.63 -13.92
CA ARG A 251 -23.68 -7.67 -13.71
C ARG A 251 -24.02 -7.56 -12.21
N LEU A 252 -23.20 -8.17 -11.34
CA LEU A 252 -23.38 -8.11 -9.88
C LEU A 252 -23.24 -6.69 -9.35
N ARG A 253 -22.38 -5.85 -9.94
CA ARG A 253 -22.22 -4.43 -9.58
C ARG A 253 -23.52 -3.63 -9.56
N ARG A 254 -24.52 -4.04 -10.35
CA ARG A 254 -25.85 -3.38 -10.39
C ARG A 254 -26.79 -3.85 -9.29
N LYS A 255 -26.44 -4.92 -8.54
CA LYS A 255 -27.32 -5.61 -7.60
C LYS A 255 -26.82 -5.57 -6.17
N LEU A 256 -25.52 -5.44 -5.97
CA LEU A 256 -24.86 -5.45 -4.67
C LEU A 256 -24.44 -4.04 -4.30
N ASP A 257 -24.48 -3.74 -3.00
CA ASP A 257 -23.82 -2.54 -2.48
C ASP A 257 -22.28 -2.65 -2.61
N HIS A 258 -21.60 -1.56 -2.35
CA HIS A 258 -20.16 -1.46 -2.56
C HIS A 258 -19.36 -2.47 -1.72
N HIS A 259 -19.76 -2.70 -0.48
CA HIS A 259 -19.06 -3.61 0.43
C HIS A 259 -19.32 -5.08 0.11
N GLU A 260 -20.57 -5.45 -0.19
CA GLU A 260 -20.91 -6.81 -0.62
C GLU A 260 -20.26 -7.14 -1.97
N MET A 261 -20.18 -6.15 -2.87
CA MET A 261 -19.45 -6.30 -4.13
C MET A 261 -17.96 -6.59 -3.92
N ALA A 262 -17.31 -5.88 -3.01
CA ALA A 262 -15.91 -6.10 -2.69
C ALA A 262 -15.66 -7.52 -2.12
N LYS A 263 -16.51 -7.98 -1.19
CA LYS A 263 -16.47 -9.35 -0.64
C LYS A 263 -16.61 -10.41 -1.73
N GLU A 264 -17.61 -10.25 -2.60
CA GLU A 264 -17.86 -11.21 -3.69
C GLU A 264 -16.70 -11.24 -4.68
N CYS A 265 -16.09 -10.08 -5.00
CA CYS A 265 -14.88 -10.02 -5.80
C CYS A 265 -13.72 -10.77 -5.13
N ALA A 266 -13.49 -10.59 -3.83
CA ALA A 266 -12.43 -11.29 -3.10
C ALA A 266 -12.66 -12.81 -3.07
N ARG A 267 -13.91 -13.28 -2.91
CA ARG A 267 -14.27 -14.70 -3.01
C ARG A 267 -13.97 -15.27 -4.40
N ILE A 268 -14.36 -14.55 -5.46
CA ILE A 268 -14.06 -14.95 -6.85
C ILE A 268 -12.55 -15.03 -7.07
N LEU A 269 -11.79 -14.04 -6.59
CA LEU A 269 -10.33 -14.04 -6.69
C LEU A 269 -9.71 -15.23 -5.97
N SER A 270 -10.07 -15.46 -4.70
CA SER A 270 -9.54 -16.56 -3.89
C SER A 270 -9.79 -17.93 -4.52
N LYS A 271 -11.00 -18.16 -5.07
CA LYS A 271 -11.35 -19.42 -5.74
C LYS A 271 -10.58 -19.63 -7.04
N ASN A 272 -10.41 -18.58 -7.85
CA ASN A 272 -9.77 -18.70 -9.17
C ASN A 272 -8.23 -18.69 -9.10
N LEU A 273 -7.65 -17.98 -8.14
CA LEU A 273 -6.19 -17.85 -8.01
C LEU A 273 -5.59 -18.93 -7.11
N THR A 274 -6.38 -19.49 -6.18
CA THR A 274 -5.94 -20.47 -5.17
C THR A 274 -4.75 -20.01 -4.31
N ILE A 275 -4.66 -18.69 -4.11
CA ILE A 275 -3.74 -18.00 -3.20
C ILE A 275 -4.56 -17.27 -2.12
N ARG A 276 -3.92 -16.77 -1.06
CA ARG A 276 -4.59 -15.92 -0.08
C ARG A 276 -4.90 -14.56 -0.72
N VAL A 277 -6.15 -14.11 -0.59
CA VAL A 277 -6.58 -12.77 -0.98
C VAL A 277 -6.95 -12.00 0.28
N ASP A 278 -6.23 -10.95 0.55
CA ASP A 278 -6.46 -10.05 1.68
C ASP A 278 -7.09 -8.76 1.16
N LEU A 279 -8.34 -8.50 1.58
CA LEU A 279 -9.14 -7.33 1.19
C LEU A 279 -9.12 -6.30 2.31
N HIS A 280 -8.80 -5.06 2.00
CA HIS A 280 -8.92 -3.94 2.94
C HIS A 280 -9.86 -2.87 2.39
N THR A 281 -10.77 -2.42 3.22
CA THR A 281 -11.77 -1.40 2.90
C THR A 281 -11.83 -0.35 4.02
N THR A 282 -12.61 0.69 3.80
CA THR A 282 -12.84 1.71 4.84
C THR A 282 -13.72 1.20 5.99
N ALA A 283 -14.50 0.13 5.79
CA ALA A 283 -15.44 -0.41 6.76
C ALA A 283 -14.97 -1.70 7.44
N PHE A 284 -14.19 -2.52 6.76
CA PHE A 284 -13.73 -3.82 7.25
C PHE A 284 -12.49 -4.29 6.49
N SER A 285 -11.83 -5.32 7.02
CA SER A 285 -10.85 -6.11 6.28
C SER A 285 -11.23 -7.58 6.29
N GLY A 286 -10.80 -8.32 5.26
CA GLY A 286 -11.07 -9.74 5.12
C GLY A 286 -9.90 -10.51 4.55
N SER A 287 -9.76 -11.77 4.95
CA SER A 287 -8.82 -12.73 4.39
C SER A 287 -9.59 -13.91 3.82
N PHE A 288 -9.31 -14.23 2.56
CA PHE A 288 -10.05 -15.23 1.80
C PHE A 288 -9.08 -16.30 1.28
N VAL A 289 -9.32 -17.55 1.64
CA VAL A 289 -8.53 -18.71 1.19
C VAL A 289 -9.49 -19.81 0.77
N LYS A 290 -9.68 -20.01 -0.52
CA LYS A 290 -10.67 -20.93 -1.08
C LYS A 290 -12.08 -20.60 -0.57
N ASP A 291 -12.68 -21.50 0.23
CA ASP A 291 -14.01 -21.33 0.82
C ASP A 291 -13.99 -20.77 2.25
N ASN A 292 -12.79 -20.58 2.83
CA ASN A 292 -12.63 -20.00 4.16
C ASN A 292 -12.49 -18.47 4.06
N GLU A 293 -13.21 -17.77 4.91
CA GLU A 293 -13.12 -16.32 5.04
C GLU A 293 -13.12 -15.89 6.51
N VAL A 294 -12.28 -14.90 6.81
CA VAL A 294 -12.24 -14.22 8.11
C VAL A 294 -12.39 -12.75 7.85
N MET A 295 -13.32 -12.08 8.54
CA MET A 295 -13.54 -10.64 8.41
C MET A 295 -13.50 -9.97 9.77
N VAL A 296 -12.95 -8.76 9.80
CA VAL A 296 -12.88 -7.91 10.99
C VAL A 296 -13.29 -6.48 10.64
N PRO A 297 -14.01 -5.76 11.51
CA PRO A 297 -14.40 -4.38 11.26
C PRO A 297 -13.18 -3.45 11.32
N ALA A 298 -13.22 -2.33 10.57
CA ALA A 298 -12.25 -1.26 10.69
C ALA A 298 -12.43 -0.49 12.00
N PHE A 299 -11.38 0.23 12.42
CA PHE A 299 -11.46 1.11 13.60
C PHE A 299 -12.22 2.39 13.26
N PRO A 300 -13.19 2.81 14.07
CA PRO A 300 -13.90 4.07 13.88
C PRO A 300 -13.00 5.23 14.32
N VAL A 301 -12.27 5.83 13.38
CA VAL A 301 -11.40 6.99 13.63
C VAL A 301 -11.77 8.15 12.71
N LYS A 302 -11.52 9.39 13.15
CA LYS A 302 -11.58 10.55 12.28
C LYS A 302 -10.30 10.56 11.44
N GLY A 303 -10.41 10.13 10.19
CA GLY A 303 -9.30 10.20 9.24
C GLY A 303 -8.97 11.64 8.85
N LEU A 304 -7.68 11.97 8.88
CA LEU A 304 -7.14 13.25 8.41
C LEU A 304 -6.65 13.13 6.96
N ARG A 305 -6.49 11.91 6.47
CA ARG A 305 -6.05 11.55 5.10
C ARG A 305 -6.50 10.15 4.73
N SER A 306 -6.58 9.89 3.45
CA SER A 306 -6.81 8.54 2.90
C SER A 306 -5.53 7.96 2.26
N THR A 307 -4.67 8.82 1.70
CA THR A 307 -3.42 8.40 1.04
C THR A 307 -2.49 7.71 2.03
N GLY A 308 -1.94 6.56 1.65
CA GLY A 308 -1.05 5.74 2.47
C GLY A 308 -1.77 4.85 3.50
N ALA A 309 -3.11 4.85 3.55
CA ALA A 309 -3.89 3.97 4.43
C ALA A 309 -3.67 2.48 4.07
N GLY A 310 -3.76 2.14 2.78
CA GLY A 310 -3.49 0.80 2.26
C GLY A 310 -2.08 0.33 2.56
N ASP A 311 -1.07 1.20 2.36
CA ASP A 311 0.33 0.87 2.63
C ASP A 311 0.58 0.60 4.13
N SER A 312 -0.06 1.41 4.98
CA SER A 312 -0.01 1.23 6.44
C SER A 312 -0.70 -0.06 6.85
N TRP A 313 -1.83 -0.39 6.21
CA TRP A 313 -2.52 -1.65 6.39
C TRP A 313 -1.65 -2.83 5.96
N ASN A 314 -1.00 -2.75 4.79
CA ASN A 314 -0.05 -3.76 4.29
C ASN A 314 1.10 -3.99 5.28
N ALA A 315 1.65 -2.92 5.86
CA ALA A 315 2.70 -3.04 6.88
C ALA A 315 2.23 -3.85 8.09
N GLY A 316 1.05 -3.55 8.64
CA GLY A 316 0.46 -4.29 9.75
C GLY A 316 0.12 -5.73 9.38
N ASN A 317 -0.40 -5.97 8.17
CA ASN A 317 -0.75 -7.29 7.64
C ASN A 317 0.49 -8.18 7.50
N ILE A 318 1.55 -7.69 6.87
CA ILE A 318 2.83 -8.39 6.71
C ILE A 318 3.46 -8.67 8.09
N TYR A 319 3.48 -7.68 8.97
CA TYR A 319 4.04 -7.83 10.32
C TYR A 319 3.31 -8.92 11.11
N GLY A 320 1.97 -8.90 11.11
CA GLY A 320 1.15 -9.92 11.77
C GLY A 320 1.30 -11.31 11.16
N ASP A 321 1.48 -11.40 9.85
CA ASP A 321 1.70 -12.66 9.13
C ASP A 321 3.05 -13.29 9.47
N VAL A 322 4.11 -12.49 9.55
CA VAL A 322 5.44 -12.96 9.99
C VAL A 322 5.41 -13.44 11.43
N LEU A 323 4.68 -12.77 12.31
CA LEU A 323 4.46 -13.21 13.70
C LEU A 323 3.55 -14.44 13.79
N LYS A 324 3.03 -14.94 12.67
CA LYS A 324 2.09 -16.08 12.60
C LYS A 324 0.85 -15.88 13.46
N LEU A 325 0.36 -14.64 13.51
CA LEU A 325 -0.88 -14.34 14.23
C LEU A 325 -2.07 -15.05 13.58
N PRO A 326 -3.09 -15.46 14.36
CA PRO A 326 -4.39 -15.87 13.81
C PRO A 326 -4.94 -14.79 12.87
N ASP A 327 -5.66 -15.16 11.81
CA ASP A 327 -6.14 -14.22 10.80
C ASP A 327 -6.95 -13.06 11.39
N SER A 328 -7.80 -13.31 12.39
CA SER A 328 -8.55 -12.27 13.09
C SER A 328 -7.65 -11.26 13.79
N CYS A 329 -6.59 -11.72 14.47
CA CYS A 329 -5.61 -10.86 15.12
C CYS A 329 -4.75 -10.11 14.10
N ARG A 330 -4.31 -10.78 13.03
CA ARG A 330 -3.51 -10.18 11.93
C ARG A 330 -4.26 -9.04 11.25
N LEU A 331 -5.51 -9.27 10.87
CA LEU A 331 -6.35 -8.26 10.24
C LEU A 331 -6.68 -7.11 11.21
N THR A 332 -6.93 -7.41 12.49
CA THR A 332 -7.14 -6.38 13.52
C THR A 332 -5.90 -5.52 13.70
N LEU A 333 -4.69 -6.13 13.70
CA LEU A 333 -3.41 -5.42 13.74
C LEU A 333 -3.25 -4.50 12.53
N ALA A 334 -3.52 -5.00 11.32
CA ALA A 334 -3.44 -4.23 10.09
C ALA A 334 -4.39 -3.01 10.12
N ASN A 335 -5.64 -3.23 10.55
CA ASN A 335 -6.61 -2.16 10.72
C ASN A 335 -6.18 -1.13 11.77
N ALA A 336 -5.56 -1.55 12.88
CA ALA A 336 -5.07 -0.65 13.91
C ALA A 336 -3.90 0.21 13.41
N VAL A 337 -2.95 -0.36 12.65
CA VAL A 337 -1.83 0.38 12.05
C VAL A 337 -2.35 1.42 11.06
N ALA A 338 -3.28 1.05 10.18
CA ALA A 338 -3.91 1.96 9.23
C ALA A 338 -4.68 3.07 9.95
N ALA A 339 -5.49 2.73 10.97
CA ALA A 339 -6.27 3.69 11.74
C ALA A 339 -5.39 4.70 12.49
N TYR A 340 -4.30 4.24 13.10
CA TYR A 340 -3.31 5.12 13.71
C TYR A 340 -2.73 6.10 12.70
N TYR A 341 -2.26 5.60 11.55
CA TYR A 341 -1.63 6.41 10.52
C TYR A 341 -2.59 7.49 9.96
N VAL A 342 -3.81 7.11 9.59
CA VAL A 342 -4.77 8.06 8.98
C VAL A 342 -5.25 9.11 9.98
N SER A 343 -5.22 8.85 11.28
CA SER A 343 -5.57 9.79 12.34
C SER A 343 -4.37 10.61 12.86
N SER A 344 -3.13 10.27 12.48
CA SER A 344 -1.93 11.00 12.87
C SER A 344 -1.82 12.33 12.11
N PRO A 345 -1.70 13.50 12.79
CA PRO A 345 -1.51 14.80 12.11
C PRO A 345 -0.27 14.85 11.22
N LYS A 346 0.78 14.10 11.58
CA LYS A 346 2.09 14.10 10.90
C LYS A 346 2.28 12.94 9.92
N ALA A 347 1.26 12.11 9.66
CA ALA A 347 1.38 10.88 8.88
C ALA A 347 2.47 9.93 9.41
N GLU A 348 2.55 9.80 10.74
CA GLU A 348 3.51 8.91 11.39
C GLU A 348 2.90 7.51 11.55
N HIS A 349 3.73 6.48 11.32
CA HIS A 349 3.38 5.11 11.67
C HIS A 349 3.62 4.86 13.17
N PRO A 350 2.82 3.99 13.80
CA PRO A 350 3.03 3.67 15.21
C PRO A 350 4.25 2.77 15.40
N THR A 351 4.99 2.98 16.48
CA THR A 351 5.81 1.91 17.05
C THR A 351 4.90 0.87 17.71
N LEU A 352 5.40 -0.36 17.91
CA LEU A 352 4.59 -1.40 18.55
C LEU A 352 4.03 -0.99 19.94
N PRO A 353 4.80 -0.33 20.84
CA PRO A 353 4.25 0.21 22.10
C PRO A 353 3.12 1.22 21.89
N LYS A 354 3.31 2.20 20.98
CA LYS A 354 2.27 3.20 20.67
C LYS A 354 1.02 2.56 20.05
N LEU A 355 1.19 1.50 19.26
CA LEU A 355 0.05 0.77 18.69
C LEU A 355 -0.74 0.02 19.78
N ILE A 356 -0.04 -0.58 20.75
CA ILE A 356 -0.65 -1.24 21.90
C ILE A 356 -1.46 -0.22 22.72
N GLU A 357 -0.88 0.94 23.03
CA GLU A 357 -1.56 2.05 23.73
C GLU A 357 -2.80 2.51 22.96
N PHE A 358 -2.66 2.78 21.66
CA PHE A 358 -3.77 3.15 20.78
C PHE A 358 -4.91 2.12 20.79
N CYS A 359 -4.59 0.83 20.84
CA CYS A 359 -5.56 -0.25 20.94
C CYS A 359 -6.23 -0.28 22.32
N GLN A 360 -5.47 -0.08 23.40
CA GLN A 360 -5.99 -0.07 24.77
C GLN A 360 -6.98 1.07 25.04
N GLU A 361 -6.73 2.26 24.47
CA GLU A 361 -7.65 3.39 24.59
C GLU A 361 -9.00 3.16 23.87
N ARG A 362 -9.10 2.08 23.08
CA ARG A 362 -10.25 1.71 22.23
C ARG A 362 -10.79 0.32 22.57
N THR A 363 -10.66 -0.11 23.79
CA THR A 363 -11.30 -1.30 24.37
C THR A 363 -12.35 -0.92 25.38
#